data_c47af30ca1c9c064dfce37bc6ef32a2d
#
_entry.id   c47af30ca1c9c064dfce37bc6ef32a2d
#
_cell.length_a   1.000
_cell.length_b   1.000
_cell.length_c   1.000
_cell.angle_alpha   90.00
_cell.angle_beta   90.00
_cell.angle_gamma   90.00
#
_symmetry.space_group_name_H-M   'P 1'
#
loop_
_entity.id
_entity.type
_entity.pdbx_description
1 polymer ?
#
loop_
_entity_poly.entity_id
_entity_poly.type
_entity_poly.pdbx_seq_one_letter_code
_entity_poly.pdbx_strand_id
1 'polypeptide(L)'
;MNCKPMLFVLAILSLSAQAAQSGKTLEHKDWEVVCDNTLTCRIAGYAKEEDPSGSILLTRAAGPGTETVGEVTLGDTEDDSEPAQKLTLWIDGKSAGDLVAADDNWRLSASQTSAVISAVKGSGKVEFKGGTKPFLLSGEGAYAVLLKADDVQSRIGTPGALTKKGSKPESSVAKAVPAPVIQAAKTLGGEPRLLTAPEIDALKTRLLSTVNHNDDDTCDSLYSPAENSDPETDGLTLTPLDDSHALLSALCWRAAYNEGYGYWVIDNQLKGTPVLVTISGSDYDKGEITSVQKGRGIGDCMSQESWVWDGKAFRKSYEGGTGMCRYIHAGGTWDLPTLVTDVKAVSG
;
A
#
# COMPACT_ATOMS: atom_id res chain seq x y z
N MET A 1 38.92 -52.71 26.23
CA MET A 1 38.00 -51.55 26.54
C MET A 1 37.99 -50.63 25.33
N ASN A 2 36.90 -50.75 24.52
CA ASN A 2 36.74 -49.96 23.28
C ASN A 2 35.80 -48.80 23.56
N CYS A 3 36.33 -47.54 23.60
CA CYS A 3 35.56 -46.32 23.59
C CYS A 3 35.19 -45.98 22.15
N LYS A 4 33.87 -45.95 21.81
CA LYS A 4 33.33 -45.39 20.59
C LYS A 4 33.09 -43.87 20.80
N PRO A 5 33.54 -42.98 19.89
CA PRO A 5 33.17 -41.59 19.95
C PRO A 5 31.72 -41.40 19.46
N MET A 6 30.93 -40.71 20.24
CA MET A 6 29.54 -40.31 19.94
C MET A 6 29.62 -38.97 19.17
N LEU A 7 29.32 -39.01 17.85
CA LEU A 7 29.18 -37.79 17.05
C LEU A 7 27.83 -37.11 17.38
N PHE A 8 27.90 -35.93 17.96
CA PHE A 8 26.75 -35.02 18.05
C PHE A 8 26.61 -34.27 16.71
N VAL A 9 25.54 -34.56 15.97
CA VAL A 9 25.17 -33.78 14.80
C VAL A 9 24.33 -32.60 15.30
N LEU A 10 24.91 -31.39 15.29
CA LEU A 10 24.18 -30.14 15.49
C LEU A 10 23.33 -29.87 14.21
N ALA A 11 22.04 -30.03 14.28
CA ALA A 11 21.11 -29.57 13.24
C ALA A 11 21.00 -28.05 13.35
N ILE A 12 21.65 -27.33 12.43
CA ILE A 12 21.46 -25.89 12.25
C ILE A 12 20.11 -25.72 11.52
N LEU A 13 19.08 -25.30 12.26
CA LEU A 13 17.84 -24.81 11.68
C LEU A 13 18.11 -23.45 11.05
N SER A 14 18.37 -23.44 9.74
CA SER A 14 18.36 -22.23 8.93
C SER A 14 16.90 -21.73 8.84
N LEU A 15 16.55 -20.72 9.63
CA LEU A 15 15.36 -19.90 9.36
C LEU A 15 15.65 -19.13 8.05
N SER A 16 15.14 -19.64 6.95
CA SER A 16 15.01 -18.87 5.73
C SER A 16 13.99 -17.75 6.00
N ALA A 17 14.45 -16.50 6.05
CA ALA A 17 13.57 -15.35 5.94
C ALA A 17 12.87 -15.44 4.59
N GLN A 18 11.62 -15.92 4.57
CA GLN A 18 10.78 -15.83 3.38
C GLN A 18 10.54 -14.33 3.12
N ALA A 19 11.04 -13.84 1.99
CA ALA A 19 10.63 -12.54 1.49
C ALA A 19 9.09 -12.55 1.41
N ALA A 20 8.44 -11.53 1.99
CA ALA A 20 7.00 -11.40 1.93
C ALA A 20 6.60 -11.36 0.46
N GLN A 21 5.72 -12.28 0.04
CA GLN A 21 5.26 -12.33 -1.33
C GLN A 21 4.38 -11.12 -1.56
N SER A 22 4.73 -10.26 -2.53
CA SER A 22 3.92 -9.09 -2.89
C SER A 22 2.51 -9.50 -3.30
N GLY A 23 1.54 -8.63 -3.05
CA GLY A 23 0.14 -8.83 -3.39
C GLY A 23 -0.11 -9.05 -4.88
N LYS A 24 -1.33 -9.37 -5.23
CA LYS A 24 -1.78 -9.57 -6.62
C LYS A 24 -2.73 -8.46 -7.02
N THR A 25 -2.49 -7.82 -8.14
CA THR A 25 -3.28 -6.71 -8.66
C THR A 25 -3.82 -6.99 -10.04
N LEU A 26 -4.94 -6.39 -10.38
CA LEU A 26 -5.48 -6.30 -11.73
C LEU A 26 -6.33 -5.04 -11.83
N GLU A 27 -5.99 -4.18 -12.78
CA GLU A 27 -6.83 -3.07 -13.22
C GLU A 27 -7.47 -3.42 -14.56
N HIS A 28 -8.77 -3.17 -14.68
CA HIS A 28 -9.49 -3.37 -15.94
C HIS A 28 -10.65 -2.39 -16.09
N LYS A 29 -10.52 -1.45 -17.00
CA LYS A 29 -11.49 -0.37 -17.29
C LYS A 29 -11.78 0.46 -16.02
N ASP A 30 -13.02 0.44 -15.52
CA ASP A 30 -13.45 1.22 -14.36
C ASP A 30 -13.37 0.45 -13.05
N TRP A 31 -12.61 -0.65 -13.02
CA TRP A 31 -12.45 -1.49 -11.83
C TRP A 31 -11.01 -1.93 -11.62
N GLU A 32 -10.66 -2.07 -10.36
CA GLU A 32 -9.39 -2.66 -9.95
C GLU A 32 -9.59 -3.63 -8.79
N VAL A 33 -8.66 -4.54 -8.61
CA VAL A 33 -8.55 -5.42 -7.46
C VAL A 33 -7.11 -5.46 -6.97
N VAL A 34 -6.95 -5.32 -5.68
CA VAL A 34 -5.69 -5.50 -4.97
C VAL A 34 -5.92 -6.56 -3.88
N CYS A 35 -5.19 -7.65 -3.96
CA CYS A 35 -5.17 -8.67 -2.91
C CYS A 35 -3.80 -8.61 -2.24
N ASP A 36 -3.75 -8.31 -0.97
CA ASP A 36 -2.51 -8.20 -0.21
C ASP A 36 -1.83 -9.55 0.08
N ASN A 37 -0.69 -9.51 0.72
CA ASN A 37 0.09 -10.70 1.11
C ASN A 37 -0.63 -11.63 2.10
N THR A 38 -1.73 -11.18 2.73
CA THR A 38 -2.59 -12.03 3.58
C THR A 38 -3.71 -12.71 2.81
N LEU A 39 -3.82 -12.44 1.51
CA LEU A 39 -4.88 -12.83 0.58
C LEU A 39 -6.22 -12.12 0.86
N THR A 40 -6.23 -11.00 1.59
CA THR A 40 -7.39 -10.13 1.65
C THR A 40 -7.48 -9.34 0.35
N CYS A 41 -8.62 -9.44 -0.34
CA CYS A 41 -8.84 -8.74 -1.60
C CYS A 41 -9.73 -7.52 -1.41
N ARG A 42 -9.29 -6.38 -1.96
CA ARG A 42 -10.01 -5.12 -2.03
C ARG A 42 -10.29 -4.82 -3.49
N ILE A 43 -11.54 -4.66 -3.84
CA ILE A 43 -12.03 -4.51 -5.20
C ILE A 43 -12.71 -3.16 -5.29
N ALA A 44 -12.11 -2.21 -5.97
CA ALA A 44 -12.66 -0.88 -6.15
C ALA A 44 -13.33 -0.76 -7.52
N GLY A 45 -14.51 -0.15 -7.54
CA GLY A 45 -15.26 0.17 -8.75
C GLY A 45 -15.65 1.64 -8.76
N TYR A 46 -15.60 2.27 -9.92
CA TYR A 46 -15.75 3.71 -10.07
C TYR A 46 -16.92 4.07 -10.99
N ALA A 47 -17.39 5.30 -10.91
CA ALA A 47 -18.12 5.93 -11.98
C ALA A 47 -17.23 6.00 -13.24
N LYS A 48 -17.82 6.28 -14.40
CA LYS A 48 -17.03 6.57 -15.59
C LYS A 48 -16.17 7.81 -15.36
N GLU A 49 -15.00 7.86 -16.01
CA GLU A 49 -14.02 8.92 -15.81
C GLU A 49 -14.58 10.33 -16.10
N GLU A 50 -15.45 10.44 -17.08
CA GLU A 50 -16.12 11.70 -17.43
C GLU A 50 -17.18 12.17 -16.41
N ASP A 51 -17.54 11.35 -15.43
CA ASP A 51 -18.49 11.68 -14.36
C ASP A 51 -18.01 11.16 -12.98
N PRO A 52 -17.00 11.78 -12.37
CA PRO A 52 -16.33 11.31 -11.13
C PRO A 52 -17.24 11.48 -9.90
N SER A 53 -18.41 10.85 -9.88
CA SER A 53 -19.43 11.03 -8.86
C SER A 53 -19.27 10.13 -7.63
N GLY A 54 -18.42 9.10 -7.69
CA GLY A 54 -18.19 8.22 -6.54
C GLY A 54 -17.47 6.93 -6.88
N SER A 55 -17.25 6.14 -5.84
CA SER A 55 -16.59 4.84 -5.89
C SER A 55 -17.20 3.87 -4.88
N ILE A 56 -17.08 2.57 -5.16
CA ILE A 56 -17.41 1.48 -4.25
C ILE A 56 -16.16 0.67 -3.93
N LEU A 57 -16.01 0.26 -2.68
CA LEU A 57 -15.00 -0.72 -2.24
C LEU A 57 -15.69 -1.99 -1.76
N LEU A 58 -15.29 -3.13 -2.34
CA LEU A 58 -15.71 -4.46 -1.90
C LEU A 58 -14.51 -5.16 -1.27
N THR A 59 -14.52 -5.32 0.04
CA THR A 59 -13.44 -5.99 0.79
C THR A 59 -13.85 -7.42 1.15
N ARG A 60 -12.97 -8.37 0.85
CA ARG A 60 -13.16 -9.76 1.21
C ARG A 60 -11.90 -10.35 1.82
N ALA A 61 -11.97 -10.74 3.09
CA ALA A 61 -10.90 -11.45 3.77
C ALA A 61 -10.71 -12.86 3.16
N ALA A 62 -9.49 -13.41 3.27
CA ALA A 62 -9.22 -14.79 2.90
C ALA A 62 -9.90 -15.78 3.87
N GLY A 63 -10.02 -17.02 3.44
CA GLY A 63 -10.61 -18.10 4.24
C GLY A 63 -12.02 -18.48 3.81
N PRO A 64 -12.41 -19.74 4.10
CA PRO A 64 -13.74 -20.23 3.77
C PRO A 64 -14.84 -19.49 4.55
N GLY A 65 -16.00 -19.28 3.89
CA GLY A 65 -17.18 -18.70 4.52
C GLY A 65 -17.09 -17.19 4.83
N THR A 66 -16.01 -16.48 4.42
CA THR A 66 -15.90 -15.04 4.64
C THR A 66 -16.86 -14.27 3.73
N GLU A 67 -17.53 -13.28 4.31
CA GLU A 67 -18.44 -12.39 3.58
C GLU A 67 -17.67 -11.27 2.87
N THR A 68 -18.31 -10.66 1.87
CA THR A 68 -17.82 -9.45 1.23
C THR A 68 -18.49 -8.24 1.87
N VAL A 69 -17.70 -7.30 2.36
CA VAL A 69 -18.17 -6.02 2.90
C VAL A 69 -18.13 -4.98 1.79
N GLY A 70 -19.21 -4.19 1.64
CA GLY A 70 -19.28 -3.13 0.64
C GLY A 70 -19.34 -1.76 1.31
N GLU A 71 -18.54 -0.81 0.81
CA GLU A 71 -18.51 0.58 1.22
C GLU A 71 -18.59 1.48 -0.01
N VAL A 72 -19.19 2.64 0.14
CA VAL A 72 -19.38 3.62 -0.95
C VAL A 72 -18.91 4.97 -0.46
N THR A 73 -18.13 5.66 -1.30
CA THR A 73 -17.83 7.07 -1.14
C THR A 73 -18.38 7.87 -2.32
N LEU A 74 -18.77 9.11 -2.06
CA LEU A 74 -19.17 10.06 -3.10
C LEU A 74 -17.98 10.96 -3.40
N GLY A 75 -17.85 11.40 -4.65
CA GLY A 75 -16.81 12.36 -5.02
C GLY A 75 -16.95 13.67 -4.27
N ASP A 76 -15.80 14.36 -4.07
CA ASP A 76 -15.79 15.69 -3.49
C ASP A 76 -16.72 16.61 -4.27
N THR A 77 -17.49 17.39 -3.54
CA THR A 77 -18.41 18.37 -4.13
C THR A 77 -17.71 19.72 -4.25
N GLU A 78 -18.18 20.55 -5.19
CA GLU A 78 -17.73 21.95 -5.24
C GLU A 78 -18.05 22.69 -3.94
N ASP A 79 -17.21 23.65 -3.58
CA ASP A 79 -16.96 24.24 -2.25
C ASP A 79 -18.17 24.63 -1.36
N ASP A 80 -19.41 24.63 -1.82
CA ASP A 80 -20.56 25.13 -1.04
C ASP A 80 -21.73 24.11 -0.91
N SER A 81 -21.53 22.83 -1.26
CA SER A 81 -22.61 21.88 -1.17
C SER A 81 -22.61 21.13 0.16
N GLU A 82 -23.80 21.02 0.76
CA GLU A 82 -23.99 20.24 1.99
C GLU A 82 -23.68 18.75 1.74
N PRO A 83 -22.97 18.09 2.67
CA PRO A 83 -22.74 16.66 2.59
C PRO A 83 -24.05 15.87 2.52
N ALA A 84 -24.05 14.76 1.80
CA ALA A 84 -25.20 13.88 1.72
C ALA A 84 -25.64 13.43 3.12
N GLN A 85 -26.89 13.68 3.49
CA GLN A 85 -27.45 13.26 4.79
C GLN A 85 -28.01 11.83 4.74
N LYS A 86 -28.20 11.30 3.53
CA LYS A 86 -28.79 10.00 3.27
C LYS A 86 -28.34 9.51 1.90
N LEU A 87 -27.98 8.24 1.81
CA LEU A 87 -27.63 7.61 0.55
C LEU A 87 -28.49 6.34 0.34
N THR A 88 -29.15 6.23 -0.80
CA THR A 88 -30.05 5.12 -1.15
C THR A 88 -29.50 4.38 -2.36
N LEU A 89 -29.40 3.05 -2.28
CA LEU A 89 -29.09 2.17 -3.40
C LEU A 89 -30.30 1.96 -4.30
N TRP A 90 -30.09 2.06 -5.62
CA TRP A 90 -31.06 1.74 -6.66
C TRP A 90 -30.45 0.75 -7.65
N ILE A 91 -31.20 -0.31 -7.98
CA ILE A 91 -30.80 -1.30 -8.98
C ILE A 91 -31.92 -1.41 -10.01
N ASP A 92 -31.60 -1.21 -11.28
CA ASP A 92 -32.52 -1.23 -12.41
C ASP A 92 -33.77 -0.33 -12.16
N GLY A 93 -33.54 0.85 -11.59
CA GLY A 93 -34.58 1.84 -11.29
C GLY A 93 -35.43 1.50 -10.07
N LYS A 94 -35.16 0.46 -9.30
CA LYS A 94 -35.85 0.09 -8.07
C LYS A 94 -34.97 0.35 -6.86
N SER A 95 -35.56 0.97 -5.82
CA SER A 95 -34.85 1.18 -4.56
C SER A 95 -34.55 -0.16 -3.89
N ALA A 96 -33.27 -0.34 -3.48
CA ALA A 96 -32.79 -1.45 -2.66
C ALA A 96 -32.50 -1.01 -1.21
N GLY A 97 -33.01 0.14 -0.80
CA GLY A 97 -32.94 0.67 0.55
C GLY A 97 -31.75 1.60 0.80
N ASP A 98 -31.75 2.17 1.99
CA ASP A 98 -30.76 3.13 2.42
C ASP A 98 -29.49 2.45 2.90
N LEU A 99 -28.36 3.11 2.69
CA LEU A 99 -27.07 2.74 3.24
C LEU A 99 -26.93 3.30 4.67
N VAL A 100 -26.02 2.72 5.43
CA VAL A 100 -25.67 3.20 6.77
C VAL A 100 -24.44 4.09 6.67
N ALA A 101 -24.52 5.31 7.20
CA ALA A 101 -23.36 6.20 7.31
C ALA A 101 -22.31 5.57 8.26
N ALA A 102 -21.05 5.62 7.86
CA ALA A 102 -19.93 5.06 8.61
C ALA A 102 -18.68 5.94 8.38
N ASP A 103 -18.34 6.73 9.39
CA ASP A 103 -17.28 7.74 9.31
C ASP A 103 -17.46 8.61 8.02
N ASP A 104 -16.46 8.63 7.14
CA ASP A 104 -16.49 9.41 5.90
C ASP A 104 -17.14 8.65 4.71
N ASN A 105 -17.65 7.44 4.93
CA ASN A 105 -18.18 6.54 3.91
C ASN A 105 -19.61 6.06 4.23
N TRP A 106 -20.17 5.28 3.32
CA TRP A 106 -21.46 4.65 3.46
C TRP A 106 -21.32 3.13 3.35
N ARG A 107 -21.88 2.39 4.32
CA ARG A 107 -21.82 0.93 4.36
C ARG A 107 -23.07 0.29 3.78
N LEU A 108 -22.86 -0.69 2.91
CA LEU A 108 -23.91 -1.57 2.40
C LEU A 108 -24.20 -2.71 3.39
N SER A 109 -25.46 -3.11 3.49
CA SER A 109 -25.81 -4.39 4.11
C SER A 109 -25.31 -5.56 3.26
N ALA A 110 -25.21 -6.76 3.83
CA ALA A 110 -24.81 -7.97 3.09
C ALA A 110 -25.71 -8.26 1.88
N SER A 111 -27.02 -8.03 2.01
CA SER A 111 -27.97 -8.19 0.90
C SER A 111 -27.77 -7.14 -0.21
N GLN A 112 -27.50 -5.87 0.16
CA GLN A 112 -27.19 -4.81 -0.81
C GLN A 112 -25.87 -5.09 -1.52
N THR A 113 -24.81 -5.50 -0.80
CA THR A 113 -23.52 -5.91 -1.38
C THR A 113 -23.70 -7.03 -2.40
N SER A 114 -24.45 -8.07 -2.05
CA SER A 114 -24.75 -9.19 -2.96
C SER A 114 -25.53 -8.74 -4.20
N ALA A 115 -26.48 -7.82 -4.04
CA ALA A 115 -27.28 -7.29 -5.14
C ALA A 115 -26.43 -6.44 -6.10
N VAL A 116 -25.56 -5.57 -5.57
CA VAL A 116 -24.59 -4.80 -6.39
C VAL A 116 -23.68 -5.73 -7.17
N ILE A 117 -23.03 -6.72 -6.51
CA ILE A 117 -22.16 -7.70 -7.19
C ILE A 117 -22.91 -8.44 -8.29
N SER A 118 -24.17 -8.79 -8.06
CA SER A 118 -24.99 -9.47 -9.07
C SER A 118 -25.29 -8.57 -10.26
N ALA A 119 -25.62 -7.30 -10.03
CA ALA A 119 -25.93 -6.33 -11.07
C ALA A 119 -24.71 -6.01 -11.95
N VAL A 120 -23.56 -5.67 -11.34
CA VAL A 120 -22.34 -5.27 -12.09
C VAL A 120 -21.69 -6.40 -12.88
N LYS A 121 -21.96 -7.66 -12.54
CA LYS A 121 -21.52 -8.82 -13.34
C LYS A 121 -22.29 -9.00 -14.65
N GLY A 122 -23.45 -8.43 -14.71
CA GLY A 122 -24.34 -8.48 -15.87
C GLY A 122 -24.48 -7.11 -16.52
N SER A 123 -25.69 -6.77 -16.89
CA SER A 123 -26.06 -5.47 -17.47
C SER A 123 -26.94 -4.62 -16.54
N GLY A 124 -26.97 -4.95 -15.24
CA GLY A 124 -27.78 -4.22 -14.26
C GLY A 124 -27.23 -2.83 -14.02
N LYS A 125 -28.11 -1.84 -13.92
CA LYS A 125 -27.78 -0.46 -13.61
C LYS A 125 -27.77 -0.26 -12.09
N VAL A 126 -26.63 0.16 -11.55
CA VAL A 126 -26.47 0.46 -10.12
C VAL A 126 -26.28 1.96 -9.93
N GLU A 127 -27.15 2.56 -9.13
CA GLU A 127 -27.14 3.99 -8.81
C GLU A 127 -27.20 4.20 -7.29
N PHE A 128 -26.45 5.19 -6.80
CA PHE A 128 -26.56 5.70 -5.45
C PHE A 128 -27.09 7.12 -5.48
N LYS A 129 -28.20 7.37 -4.78
CA LYS A 129 -28.91 8.66 -4.79
C LYS A 129 -28.96 9.25 -3.39
N GLY A 130 -28.68 10.53 -3.29
CA GLY A 130 -28.66 11.29 -2.03
C GLY A 130 -27.57 12.34 -1.95
N GLY A 131 -26.54 12.27 -2.81
CA GLY A 131 -25.58 13.33 -3.02
C GLY A 131 -26.12 14.43 -3.95
N THR A 132 -25.29 15.42 -4.28
CA THR A 132 -25.62 16.54 -5.19
C THR A 132 -26.04 16.05 -6.57
N LYS A 133 -25.44 14.95 -7.02
CA LYS A 133 -25.84 14.20 -8.21
C LYS A 133 -25.82 12.70 -7.93
N PRO A 134 -26.62 11.89 -8.67
CA PRO A 134 -26.56 10.44 -8.52
C PRO A 134 -25.17 9.90 -8.89
N PHE A 135 -24.62 9.00 -8.08
CA PHE A 135 -23.45 8.20 -8.46
C PHE A 135 -23.91 6.99 -9.26
N LEU A 136 -23.52 6.93 -10.53
CA LEU A 136 -23.76 5.80 -11.41
C LEU A 136 -22.50 4.93 -11.47
N LEU A 137 -22.56 3.75 -10.83
CA LEU A 137 -21.46 2.80 -10.83
C LEU A 137 -21.31 2.14 -12.21
N SER A 138 -20.11 2.23 -12.79
CA SER A 138 -19.81 1.54 -14.04
C SER A 138 -19.76 0.01 -13.83
N GLY A 139 -20.36 -0.76 -14.74
CA GLY A 139 -20.21 -2.22 -14.77
C GLY A 139 -19.01 -2.68 -15.60
N GLU A 140 -18.32 -1.74 -16.30
CA GLU A 140 -17.26 -2.09 -17.24
C GLU A 140 -15.98 -2.52 -16.52
N GLY A 141 -15.58 -3.77 -16.68
CA GLY A 141 -14.42 -4.35 -16.00
C GLY A 141 -14.75 -5.17 -14.76
N ALA A 142 -15.92 -4.96 -14.13
CA ALA A 142 -16.30 -5.60 -12.88
C ALA A 142 -16.11 -7.13 -12.87
N TYR A 143 -16.59 -7.82 -13.89
CA TYR A 143 -16.49 -9.29 -13.96
C TYR A 143 -15.05 -9.77 -13.92
N ALA A 144 -14.13 -9.10 -14.62
CA ALA A 144 -12.72 -9.51 -14.70
C ALA A 144 -12.02 -9.41 -13.34
N VAL A 145 -12.22 -8.31 -12.62
CA VAL A 145 -11.59 -8.10 -11.30
C VAL A 145 -12.21 -8.96 -10.22
N LEU A 146 -13.54 -9.16 -10.25
CA LEU A 146 -14.22 -10.11 -9.35
C LEU A 146 -13.74 -11.56 -9.58
N LEU A 147 -13.53 -11.96 -10.84
CA LEU A 147 -12.98 -13.27 -11.17
C LEU A 147 -11.52 -13.39 -10.68
N LYS A 148 -10.74 -12.33 -10.79
CA LYS A 148 -9.36 -12.31 -10.29
C LYS A 148 -9.31 -12.46 -8.78
N ALA A 149 -10.18 -11.79 -8.03
CA ALA A 149 -10.31 -11.98 -6.58
C ALA A 149 -10.68 -13.43 -6.22
N ASP A 150 -11.66 -14.02 -6.90
CA ASP A 150 -12.02 -15.45 -6.73
C ASP A 150 -10.83 -16.36 -7.01
N ASP A 151 -10.04 -16.07 -8.05
CA ASP A 151 -8.85 -16.84 -8.44
C ASP A 151 -7.77 -16.80 -7.35
N VAL A 152 -7.39 -15.60 -6.90
CA VAL A 152 -6.38 -15.40 -5.85
C VAL A 152 -6.76 -16.14 -4.57
N GLN A 153 -8.04 -16.11 -4.19
CA GLN A 153 -8.55 -16.77 -2.99
C GLN A 153 -8.94 -18.24 -3.20
N SER A 154 -8.69 -18.82 -4.40
CA SER A 154 -9.06 -20.21 -4.76
C SER A 154 -10.57 -20.50 -4.64
N ARG A 155 -11.44 -19.50 -4.89
CA ARG A 155 -12.90 -19.61 -4.75
C ARG A 155 -13.61 -20.09 -6.00
N ILE A 156 -12.94 -20.07 -7.16
CA ILE A 156 -13.56 -20.46 -8.43
C ILE A 156 -14.13 -21.89 -8.33
N GLY A 157 -15.45 -21.99 -8.56
CA GLY A 157 -16.18 -23.27 -8.50
C GLY A 157 -16.74 -23.62 -7.13
N THR A 158 -16.56 -22.77 -6.11
CA THR A 158 -17.22 -22.93 -4.79
C THR A 158 -18.58 -22.21 -4.76
N PRO A 159 -19.48 -22.55 -3.83
CA PRO A 159 -20.73 -21.81 -3.63
C PRO A 159 -20.51 -20.34 -3.30
N GLY A 160 -19.42 -20.03 -2.57
CA GLY A 160 -19.05 -18.66 -2.15
C GLY A 160 -18.35 -17.82 -3.21
N ALA A 161 -18.07 -18.32 -4.42
CA ALA A 161 -17.46 -17.53 -5.48
C ALA A 161 -18.33 -16.31 -5.86
N LEU A 162 -17.69 -15.17 -6.12
CA LEU A 162 -18.38 -13.97 -6.60
C LEU A 162 -18.86 -14.13 -8.05
N THR A 163 -18.09 -14.89 -8.85
CA THR A 163 -18.35 -15.03 -10.28
C THR A 163 -18.77 -16.47 -10.65
N LYS A 164 -17.83 -17.39 -10.78
CA LYS A 164 -18.03 -18.75 -11.22
C LYS A 164 -18.35 -19.67 -10.04
N LYS A 165 -19.62 -19.63 -9.60
CA LYS A 165 -20.12 -20.53 -8.54
C LYS A 165 -20.15 -21.99 -9.02
N GLY A 166 -20.04 -22.90 -8.06
CA GLY A 166 -20.05 -24.34 -8.30
C GLY A 166 -20.21 -25.13 -7.01
N SER A 167 -19.89 -26.43 -7.08
CA SER A 167 -20.07 -27.38 -5.98
C SER A 167 -18.77 -27.79 -5.27
N LYS A 168 -17.64 -27.15 -5.60
CA LYS A 168 -16.40 -27.39 -4.84
C LYS A 168 -16.64 -27.03 -3.37
N PRO A 169 -16.16 -27.82 -2.41
CA PRO A 169 -16.37 -27.52 -1.00
C PRO A 169 -15.67 -26.22 -0.59
N GLU A 170 -16.32 -25.41 0.26
CA GLU A 170 -15.75 -24.17 0.80
C GLU A 170 -14.40 -24.39 1.53
N SER A 171 -14.15 -25.60 2.04
CA SER A 171 -12.86 -25.97 2.64
C SER A 171 -11.68 -25.95 1.65
N SER A 172 -11.95 -25.88 0.34
CA SER A 172 -10.92 -25.73 -0.69
C SER A 172 -10.46 -24.28 -0.90
N VAL A 173 -11.15 -23.32 -0.30
CA VAL A 173 -10.78 -21.91 -0.35
C VAL A 173 -9.45 -21.68 0.39
N ALA A 174 -8.59 -20.86 -0.17
CA ALA A 174 -7.30 -20.52 0.44
C ALA A 174 -7.50 -19.90 1.83
N LYS A 175 -6.76 -20.43 2.81
CA LYS A 175 -6.75 -19.88 4.17
C LYS A 175 -6.04 -18.53 4.18
N ALA A 176 -6.41 -17.68 5.12
CA ALA A 176 -5.67 -16.43 5.37
C ALA A 176 -4.20 -16.73 5.70
N VAL A 177 -3.32 -15.95 5.12
CA VAL A 177 -1.89 -15.95 5.46
C VAL A 177 -1.69 -14.91 6.56
N PRO A 178 -1.08 -15.25 7.71
CA PRO A 178 -0.78 -14.27 8.74
C PRO A 178 0.12 -13.16 8.19
N ALA A 179 -0.15 -11.92 8.58
CA ALA A 179 0.75 -10.81 8.27
C ALA A 179 2.13 -11.05 8.91
N PRO A 180 3.24 -10.78 8.21
CA PRO A 180 4.57 -10.83 8.81
C PRO A 180 4.66 -9.90 10.01
N VAL A 181 5.33 -10.33 11.08
CA VAL A 181 5.54 -9.51 12.28
C VAL A 181 6.89 -8.81 12.18
N ILE A 182 6.89 -7.49 12.35
CA ILE A 182 8.10 -6.68 12.49
C ILE A 182 8.19 -6.21 13.93
N GLN A 183 9.29 -6.51 14.60
CA GLN A 183 9.59 -5.95 15.91
C GLN A 183 10.31 -4.60 15.70
N ALA A 184 9.59 -3.51 15.90
CA ALA A 184 10.20 -2.18 15.83
C ALA A 184 11.21 -1.99 16.95
N ALA A 185 12.37 -1.44 16.65
CA ALA A 185 13.37 -1.09 17.64
C ALA A 185 13.21 0.37 18.09
N LYS A 186 13.58 0.64 19.34
CA LYS A 186 13.63 2.00 19.84
C LYS A 186 14.79 2.75 19.16
N THR A 187 14.54 3.96 18.69
CA THR A 187 15.57 4.87 18.22
C THR A 187 16.00 5.84 19.32
N LEU A 188 17.25 6.32 19.26
CA LEU A 188 17.77 7.28 20.23
C LEU A 188 17.00 8.61 20.18
N GLY A 189 16.48 8.94 19.02
CA GLY A 189 16.00 10.28 18.73
C GLY A 189 17.19 11.27 18.61
N GLY A 190 16.99 12.39 18.01
CA GLY A 190 17.99 13.42 17.83
C GLY A 190 17.74 14.20 16.56
N GLU A 191 18.16 15.46 16.57
CA GLU A 191 18.04 16.30 15.38
C GLU A 191 19.02 15.79 14.30
N PRO A 192 18.59 15.74 13.04
CA PRO A 192 19.48 15.48 11.93
C PRO A 192 20.54 16.57 11.84
N ARG A 193 21.77 16.18 11.48
CA ARG A 193 22.85 17.13 11.18
C ARG A 193 23.34 16.98 9.75
N LEU A 194 23.69 18.08 9.14
CA LEU A 194 24.40 18.05 7.86
C LEU A 194 25.78 17.40 8.04
N LEU A 195 26.21 16.61 7.05
CA LEU A 195 27.58 16.15 6.98
C LEU A 195 28.51 17.30 6.55
N THR A 196 29.72 17.28 7.10
CA THR A 196 30.79 18.18 6.67
C THR A 196 31.37 17.77 5.31
N ALA A 197 31.96 18.68 4.58
CA ALA A 197 32.60 18.37 3.29
C ALA A 197 33.60 17.20 3.35
N PRO A 198 34.49 17.08 4.34
CA PRO A 198 35.36 15.91 4.45
C PRO A 198 34.62 14.59 4.68
N GLU A 199 33.50 14.60 5.42
CA GLU A 199 32.65 13.39 5.60
C GLU A 199 31.99 12.99 4.29
N ILE A 200 31.45 13.96 3.54
CA ILE A 200 30.85 13.75 2.23
C ILE A 200 31.87 13.16 1.27
N ASP A 201 33.06 13.73 1.15
CA ASP A 201 34.14 13.26 0.28
C ASP A 201 34.54 11.82 0.61
N ALA A 202 34.61 11.48 1.91
CA ALA A 202 34.95 10.14 2.38
C ALA A 202 33.83 9.11 2.09
N LEU A 203 32.57 9.53 2.01
CA LEU A 203 31.40 8.66 1.80
C LEU A 203 31.00 8.54 0.33
N LYS A 204 31.24 9.57 -0.48
CA LYS A 204 30.67 9.72 -1.82
C LYS A 204 30.80 8.47 -2.70
N THR A 205 32.00 7.94 -2.85
CA THR A 205 32.24 6.75 -3.69
C THR A 205 31.44 5.53 -3.21
N ARG A 206 31.31 5.35 -1.88
CA ARG A 206 30.57 4.23 -1.29
C ARG A 206 29.06 4.41 -1.44
N LEU A 207 28.54 5.63 -1.25
CA LEU A 207 27.12 5.95 -1.51
C LEU A 207 26.76 5.70 -2.96
N LEU A 208 27.56 6.26 -3.90
CA LEU A 208 27.34 6.08 -5.34
C LEU A 208 27.36 4.61 -5.78
N SER A 209 28.11 3.75 -5.08
CA SER A 209 28.11 2.31 -5.38
C SER A 209 26.85 1.57 -4.95
N THR A 210 25.97 2.20 -4.16
CA THR A 210 24.72 1.60 -3.67
C THR A 210 23.50 1.94 -4.52
N VAL A 211 23.62 2.90 -5.43
CA VAL A 211 22.55 3.35 -6.32
C VAL A 211 22.89 2.99 -7.76
N ASN A 212 21.86 2.62 -8.54
CA ASN A 212 22.06 2.26 -9.94
C ASN A 212 22.10 3.53 -10.80
N HIS A 213 23.06 3.62 -11.71
CA HIS A 213 23.28 4.81 -12.55
C HIS A 213 22.60 4.75 -13.91
N ASN A 214 22.01 3.60 -14.27
CA ASN A 214 21.51 3.33 -15.62
C ASN A 214 20.00 3.07 -15.70
N ASP A 215 19.28 3.18 -14.59
CA ASP A 215 17.84 2.95 -14.53
C ASP A 215 17.08 4.26 -14.27
N ASP A 216 15.79 4.29 -14.59
CA ASP A 216 14.90 5.44 -14.34
C ASP A 216 14.79 5.78 -12.83
N ASP A 217 15.20 4.85 -11.97
CA ASP A 217 15.26 4.99 -10.51
C ASP A 217 16.68 5.38 -10.05
N THR A 218 17.17 6.54 -10.48
CA THR A 218 18.50 7.02 -10.11
C THR A 218 18.44 8.06 -9.00
N CYS A 219 19.53 8.17 -8.24
CA CYS A 219 19.74 9.24 -7.27
C CYS A 219 20.64 10.32 -7.91
N ASP A 220 20.12 11.00 -8.93
CA ASP A 220 20.88 11.90 -9.79
C ASP A 220 21.48 13.08 -9.02
N SER A 221 20.77 13.57 -7.99
CA SER A 221 21.25 14.71 -7.17
C SER A 221 22.54 14.38 -6.40
N LEU A 222 22.84 13.10 -6.13
CA LEU A 222 24.13 12.71 -5.54
C LEU A 222 25.30 12.85 -6.54
N TYR A 223 25.05 12.69 -7.83
CA TYR A 223 26.05 12.81 -8.88
C TYR A 223 26.23 14.28 -9.30
N SER A 224 25.12 14.98 -9.47
CA SER A 224 25.08 16.37 -9.93
C SER A 224 23.96 17.11 -9.20
N PRO A 225 24.27 17.81 -8.09
CA PRO A 225 23.27 18.64 -7.40
C PRO A 225 22.60 19.60 -8.38
N ALA A 226 21.29 19.73 -8.27
CA ALA A 226 20.54 20.66 -9.11
C ALA A 226 21.02 22.10 -8.91
N GLU A 227 20.97 22.95 -9.95
CA GLU A 227 21.40 24.36 -9.86
C GLU A 227 20.70 25.17 -8.76
N ASN A 228 19.49 24.74 -8.37
CA ASN A 228 18.67 25.36 -7.32
C ASN A 228 18.56 24.47 -6.06
N SER A 229 19.52 23.56 -5.82
CA SER A 229 19.53 22.76 -4.60
C SER A 229 19.85 23.63 -3.39
N ASP A 230 19.07 23.48 -2.32
CA ASP A 230 19.33 24.09 -1.03
C ASP A 230 20.17 23.11 -0.18
N PRO A 231 21.43 23.44 0.15
CA PRO A 231 22.27 22.55 0.96
C PRO A 231 21.67 22.23 2.33
N GLU A 232 20.79 23.08 2.89
CA GLU A 232 20.18 22.84 4.19
C GLU A 232 19.07 21.79 4.14
N THR A 233 18.33 21.72 3.04
CA THR A 233 17.19 20.80 2.87
C THR A 233 17.55 19.59 2.00
N ASP A 234 18.35 19.80 0.95
CA ASP A 234 18.68 18.79 -0.06
C ASP A 234 20.01 18.08 0.22
N GLY A 235 20.79 18.62 1.19
CA GLY A 235 22.10 18.13 1.54
C GLY A 235 22.09 16.77 2.24
N LEU A 236 23.28 16.12 2.28
CA LEU A 236 23.43 14.83 2.97
C LEU A 236 23.40 15.05 4.49
N THR A 237 22.41 14.44 5.13
CA THR A 237 22.20 14.51 6.58
C THR A 237 22.46 13.19 7.27
N LEU A 238 22.73 13.26 8.58
CA LEU A 238 22.93 12.12 9.46
C LEU A 238 21.99 12.23 10.66
N THR A 239 21.17 11.19 10.88
CA THR A 239 20.28 11.05 12.03
C THR A 239 20.70 9.82 12.84
N PRO A 240 20.98 9.92 14.15
CA PRO A 240 21.30 8.76 14.99
C PRO A 240 20.11 7.78 15.06
N LEU A 241 20.34 6.49 14.82
CA LEU A 241 19.34 5.42 15.01
C LEU A 241 19.49 4.77 16.39
N ASP A 242 20.69 4.27 16.67
CA ASP A 242 21.04 3.61 17.93
C ASP A 242 22.54 3.79 18.24
N ASP A 243 23.08 3.10 19.25
CA ASP A 243 24.48 3.20 19.67
C ASP A 243 25.47 2.78 18.57
N SER A 244 25.03 2.09 17.53
CA SER A 244 25.87 1.50 16.47
C SER A 244 25.54 2.03 15.08
N HIS A 245 24.34 2.52 14.84
CA HIS A 245 23.81 2.85 13.52
C HIS A 245 23.31 4.29 13.43
N ALA A 246 23.45 4.85 12.25
CA ALA A 246 22.89 6.13 11.84
C ALA A 246 22.17 5.98 10.51
N LEU A 247 21.20 6.86 10.28
CA LEU A 247 20.48 7.04 9.02
C LEU A 247 21.08 8.21 8.27
N LEU A 248 21.55 7.95 7.06
CA LEU A 248 21.88 9.00 6.09
C LEU A 248 20.64 9.30 5.25
N SER A 249 20.40 10.57 4.94
CA SER A 249 19.39 10.97 3.97
C SER A 249 19.89 12.13 3.09
N ALA A 250 19.45 12.13 1.83
CA ALA A 250 19.73 13.19 0.87
C ALA A 250 18.66 13.21 -0.21
N LEU A 251 18.40 14.38 -0.81
CA LEU A 251 17.58 14.44 -2.01
C LEU A 251 18.20 13.58 -3.11
N CYS A 252 17.45 12.63 -3.65
CA CYS A 252 17.86 11.81 -4.79
C CYS A 252 17.38 12.38 -6.11
N TRP A 253 16.11 12.73 -6.18
CA TRP A 253 15.50 13.25 -7.41
C TRP A 253 14.33 14.20 -7.11
N ARG A 254 14.04 15.07 -8.06
CA ARG A 254 12.89 15.97 -8.03
C ARG A 254 12.23 16.01 -9.40
N ALA A 255 10.90 15.83 -9.41
CA ALA A 255 10.07 15.87 -10.60
C ALA A 255 9.06 17.04 -10.49
N ALA A 256 8.13 17.16 -11.45
CA ALA A 256 7.19 18.28 -11.50
C ALA A 256 6.29 18.41 -10.27
N TYR A 257 5.93 17.31 -9.59
CA TYR A 257 5.04 17.29 -8.43
C TYR A 257 5.41 16.22 -7.38
N ASN A 258 6.53 15.57 -7.55
CA ASN A 258 7.08 14.59 -6.62
C ASN A 258 8.56 14.85 -6.40
N GLU A 259 9.05 14.43 -5.25
CA GLU A 259 10.48 14.35 -4.95
C GLU A 259 10.76 13.07 -4.17
N GLY A 260 11.99 12.60 -4.20
CA GLY A 260 12.41 11.41 -3.49
C GLY A 260 13.71 11.63 -2.76
N TYR A 261 13.71 11.32 -1.47
CA TYR A 261 14.90 11.28 -0.65
C TYR A 261 15.46 9.86 -0.58
N GLY A 262 16.76 9.75 -0.78
CA GLY A 262 17.49 8.52 -0.50
C GLY A 262 17.73 8.37 1.00
N TYR A 263 17.56 7.14 1.50
CA TYR A 263 17.82 6.77 2.87
C TYR A 263 18.77 5.57 2.94
N TRP A 264 19.83 5.67 3.74
CA TRP A 264 20.81 4.61 3.93
C TRP A 264 21.13 4.40 5.40
N VAL A 265 21.28 3.16 5.81
CA VAL A 265 21.84 2.81 7.13
C VAL A 265 23.34 2.69 7.04
N ILE A 266 24.05 3.26 7.98
CA ILE A 266 25.52 3.18 8.11
C ILE A 266 25.91 3.03 9.60
N ASP A 267 27.16 2.61 9.87
CA ASP A 267 27.69 2.67 11.23
C ASP A 267 27.95 4.12 11.70
N ASN A 268 27.86 4.36 13.01
CA ASN A 268 28.02 5.70 13.60
C ASN A 268 29.41 6.34 13.36
N GLN A 269 30.40 5.57 12.89
CA GLN A 269 31.73 6.07 12.56
C GLN A 269 31.89 6.42 11.08
N LEU A 270 30.84 6.24 10.28
CA LEU A 270 30.82 6.47 8.83
C LEU A 270 31.87 5.63 8.06
N LYS A 271 32.23 4.46 8.55
CA LYS A 271 33.31 3.64 7.97
C LYS A 271 32.83 2.52 7.05
N GLY A 272 31.67 1.95 7.33
CA GLY A 272 31.09 0.86 6.53
C GLY A 272 30.57 1.30 5.15
N THR A 273 30.12 0.34 4.36
CA THR A 273 29.35 0.62 3.15
C THR A 273 27.92 0.91 3.55
N PRO A 274 27.34 2.06 3.16
CA PRO A 274 25.95 2.37 3.42
C PRO A 274 25.03 1.29 2.82
N VAL A 275 23.96 0.96 3.52
CA VAL A 275 22.94 0.02 3.04
C VAL A 275 21.72 0.83 2.63
N LEU A 276 21.42 0.84 1.34
CA LEU A 276 20.27 1.56 0.78
C LEU A 276 18.96 0.95 1.30
N VAL A 277 18.05 1.81 1.74
CA VAL A 277 16.67 1.47 2.09
C VAL A 277 15.73 1.80 0.93
N THR A 278 15.73 3.05 0.49
CA THR A 278 14.94 3.56 -0.63
C THR A 278 15.58 4.82 -1.20
N ILE A 279 15.26 5.17 -2.44
CA ILE A 279 15.60 6.47 -3.07
C ILE A 279 14.37 7.36 -3.27
N SER A 280 13.21 6.92 -2.83
CA SER A 280 11.93 7.60 -3.05
C SER A 280 11.20 7.90 -1.74
N GLY A 281 11.92 7.97 -0.62
CA GLY A 281 11.33 8.35 0.66
C GLY A 281 10.83 9.78 0.64
N SER A 282 9.77 10.05 1.41
CA SER A 282 9.19 11.39 1.59
C SER A 282 9.50 11.96 2.97
N ASP A 283 9.57 11.10 4.00
CA ASP A 283 9.78 11.53 5.38
C ASP A 283 10.41 10.41 6.24
N TYR A 284 10.99 10.82 7.37
CA TYR A 284 11.47 9.94 8.43
C TYR A 284 11.05 10.47 9.80
N ASP A 285 10.35 9.67 10.57
CA ASP A 285 10.07 9.95 11.99
C ASP A 285 10.31 8.71 12.84
N LYS A 286 11.09 8.86 13.92
CA LYS A 286 11.27 7.90 15.03
C LYS A 286 11.44 6.43 14.64
N GLY A 287 12.17 6.16 13.56
CA GLY A 287 12.45 4.80 13.10
C GLY A 287 11.49 4.30 12.03
N GLU A 288 10.66 5.15 11.49
CA GLU A 288 9.84 4.88 10.31
C GLU A 288 10.23 5.80 9.16
N ILE A 289 10.46 5.23 7.99
CA ILE A 289 10.58 5.94 6.72
C ILE A 289 9.28 5.73 5.97
N THR A 290 8.72 6.82 5.43
CA THR A 290 7.53 6.78 4.56
C THR A 290 7.86 7.31 3.18
N SER A 291 7.17 6.79 2.19
CA SER A 291 7.17 7.27 0.80
C SER A 291 5.73 7.48 0.37
N VAL A 292 5.41 8.68 -0.10
CA VAL A 292 4.10 9.03 -0.65
C VAL A 292 4.32 9.78 -1.95
N GLN A 293 3.91 9.17 -3.06
CA GLN A 293 4.14 9.72 -4.39
C GLN A 293 2.80 9.90 -5.12
N LYS A 294 2.57 11.08 -5.68
CA LYS A 294 1.37 11.38 -6.48
C LYS A 294 1.42 10.63 -7.81
N GLY A 295 0.36 9.96 -8.19
CA GLY A 295 0.23 9.37 -9.51
C GLY A 295 0.08 10.41 -10.62
N ARG A 296 -0.45 11.61 -10.27
CA ARG A 296 -0.53 12.79 -11.15
C ARG A 296 -0.60 14.10 -10.36
N GLY A 297 -0.38 15.23 -11.02
CA GLY A 297 -0.19 16.53 -10.36
C GLY A 297 -1.33 16.98 -9.44
N ILE A 298 -2.58 16.65 -9.74
CA ILE A 298 -3.73 16.99 -8.89
C ILE A 298 -3.75 16.20 -7.55
N GLY A 299 -3.06 15.05 -7.49
CA GLY A 299 -2.91 14.29 -6.25
C GLY A 299 -4.17 13.56 -5.78
N ASP A 300 -5.00 13.08 -6.70
CA ASP A 300 -6.21 12.28 -6.42
C ASP A 300 -5.97 10.76 -6.43
N CYS A 301 -4.71 10.37 -6.56
CA CYS A 301 -4.23 9.00 -6.43
C CYS A 301 -2.75 9.02 -6.01
N MET A 302 -2.39 8.13 -5.07
CA MET A 302 -1.06 8.05 -4.49
C MET A 302 -0.55 6.61 -4.51
N SER A 303 0.77 6.43 -4.61
CA SER A 303 1.46 5.24 -4.14
C SER A 303 2.09 5.51 -2.78
N GLN A 304 2.12 4.49 -1.91
CA GLN A 304 2.58 4.61 -0.54
C GLN A 304 3.44 3.40 -0.17
N GLU A 305 4.53 3.67 0.52
CA GLU A 305 5.39 2.65 1.12
C GLU A 305 5.86 3.09 2.49
N SER A 306 6.11 2.13 3.39
CA SER A 306 6.71 2.41 4.69
C SER A 306 7.75 1.35 5.05
N TRP A 307 8.76 1.77 5.81
CA TRP A 307 9.79 0.89 6.37
C TRP A 307 9.99 1.21 7.83
N VAL A 308 10.12 0.18 8.66
CA VAL A 308 10.32 0.30 10.10
C VAL A 308 11.68 -0.27 10.50
N TRP A 309 12.38 0.46 11.37
CA TRP A 309 13.67 0.04 11.95
C TRP A 309 13.48 -1.13 12.93
N ASP A 310 14.17 -2.26 12.70
CA ASP A 310 14.10 -3.46 13.55
C ASP A 310 15.31 -3.61 14.49
N GLY A 311 16.18 -2.59 14.55
CA GLY A 311 17.46 -2.64 15.29
C GLY A 311 18.64 -3.17 14.47
N LYS A 312 18.42 -3.57 13.22
CA LYS A 312 19.45 -4.07 12.30
C LYS A 312 19.29 -3.53 10.88
N ALA A 313 18.06 -3.36 10.44
CA ALA A 313 17.73 -2.86 9.11
C ALA A 313 16.31 -2.26 9.12
N PHE A 314 16.04 -1.40 8.16
CA PHE A 314 14.66 -1.01 7.85
C PHE A 314 13.97 -2.16 7.10
N ARG A 315 12.81 -2.57 7.60
CA ARG A 315 11.96 -3.60 7.00
C ARG A 315 10.75 -2.96 6.37
N LYS A 316 10.47 -3.28 5.11
CA LYS A 316 9.25 -2.78 4.44
C LYS A 316 8.06 -3.27 5.25
N SER A 317 7.27 -2.33 5.77
CA SER A 317 6.13 -2.58 6.65
C SER A 317 4.79 -2.42 5.94
N TYR A 318 4.76 -1.62 4.89
CA TYR A 318 3.58 -1.34 4.09
C TYR A 318 3.98 -1.07 2.63
N GLU A 319 3.13 -1.47 1.71
CA GLU A 319 3.16 -1.07 0.31
C GLU A 319 1.73 -1.09 -0.23
N GLY A 320 1.32 -0.03 -0.92
CA GLY A 320 -0.04 0.08 -1.45
C GLY A 320 -0.25 1.33 -2.29
N GLY A 321 -1.49 1.54 -2.66
CA GLY A 321 -1.94 2.72 -3.37
C GLY A 321 -3.31 3.16 -2.89
N THR A 322 -3.78 4.30 -3.41
CA THR A 322 -5.07 4.86 -3.02
C THR A 322 -6.16 4.70 -4.09
N GLY A 323 -5.92 3.80 -5.03
CA GLY A 323 -6.83 3.49 -6.13
C GLY A 323 -6.56 4.29 -7.40
N MET A 324 -7.43 4.08 -8.40
CA MET A 324 -7.33 4.74 -9.70
C MET A 324 -7.46 6.27 -9.56
N CYS A 325 -6.74 7.01 -10.42
CA CYS A 325 -6.83 8.46 -10.51
C CYS A 325 -8.16 8.88 -11.16
N ARG A 326 -9.21 9.08 -10.38
CA ARG A 326 -10.61 9.25 -10.85
C ARG A 326 -11.28 10.53 -10.35
N TYR A 327 -10.52 11.51 -9.83
CA TYR A 327 -11.04 12.78 -9.29
C TYR A 327 -12.11 12.60 -8.19
N ILE A 328 -12.03 11.52 -7.40
CA ILE A 328 -12.99 11.28 -6.32
C ILE A 328 -12.63 12.11 -5.08
N HIS A 329 -11.40 11.94 -4.57
CA HIS A 329 -10.92 12.68 -3.41
C HIS A 329 -9.46 13.13 -3.60
N ALA A 330 -9.14 14.29 -3.07
CA ALA A 330 -7.75 14.69 -2.87
C ALA A 330 -7.05 13.72 -1.91
N GLY A 331 -5.82 13.29 -2.24
CA GLY A 331 -5.09 12.28 -1.47
C GLY A 331 -5.41 10.83 -1.86
N GLY A 332 -6.46 10.61 -2.65
CA GLY A 332 -6.88 9.28 -3.11
C GLY A 332 -8.18 8.79 -2.48
N THR A 333 -8.72 7.72 -3.04
CA THR A 333 -10.08 7.27 -2.71
C THR A 333 -10.12 6.17 -1.66
N TRP A 334 -9.21 5.20 -1.71
CA TRP A 334 -9.21 4.01 -0.88
C TRP A 334 -7.81 3.69 -0.36
N ASP A 335 -7.73 2.80 0.63
CA ASP A 335 -6.48 2.15 1.04
C ASP A 335 -6.42 0.75 0.43
N LEU A 336 -5.51 0.56 -0.55
CA LEU A 336 -5.37 -0.66 -1.34
C LEU A 336 -3.97 -1.28 -1.20
N PRO A 337 -3.64 -1.87 -0.04
CA PRO A 337 -2.31 -2.44 0.20
C PRO A 337 -2.05 -3.69 -0.64
N THR A 338 -0.82 -3.79 -1.12
CA THR A 338 -0.21 -5.03 -1.66
C THR A 338 0.60 -5.77 -0.61
N LEU A 339 1.12 -5.03 0.39
CA LEU A 339 1.85 -5.57 1.53
C LEU A 339 1.32 -4.95 2.83
N VAL A 340 0.95 -5.80 3.76
CA VAL A 340 0.63 -5.44 5.14
C VAL A 340 1.48 -6.24 6.11
N THR A 341 1.86 -5.63 7.24
CA THR A 341 2.61 -6.28 8.33
C THR A 341 1.99 -5.94 9.68
N ASP A 342 2.34 -6.72 10.69
CA ASP A 342 1.99 -6.48 12.08
C ASP A 342 3.21 -5.88 12.79
N VAL A 343 3.29 -4.55 12.86
CA VAL A 343 4.38 -3.85 13.54
C VAL A 343 4.14 -3.85 15.04
N LYS A 344 5.03 -4.50 15.78
CA LYS A 344 5.02 -4.52 17.26
C LYS A 344 6.00 -3.49 17.78
N ALA A 345 5.49 -2.53 18.54
CA ALA A 345 6.35 -1.61 19.29
C ALA A 345 7.19 -2.38 20.33
N VAL A 346 8.39 -1.88 20.60
CA VAL A 346 9.19 -2.39 21.72
C VAL A 346 8.40 -2.12 23.00
N SER A 347 8.07 -3.18 23.74
CA SER A 347 7.60 -3.04 25.11
C SER A 347 8.73 -2.40 25.94
N GLY A 348 8.49 -1.16 26.37
CA GLY A 348 9.42 -0.36 27.18
C GLY A 348 9.74 -1.02 28.53
#